data_4350173e0db279e04a35a7ac18c21178
#
_entry.id   4350173e0db279e04a35a7ac18c21178
#
_cell.length_a   1.000
_cell.length_b   1.000
_cell.length_c   1.000
_cell.angle_alpha   90.00
_cell.angle_beta   90.00
_cell.angle_gamma   90.00
#
_symmetry.space_group_name_H-M   'P 1'
#
loop_
_entity.id
_entity.type
_entity.pdbx_description
1 polymer ?
#
loop_
_entity_poly.entity_id
_entity_poly.type
_entity_poly.pdbx_seq_one_letter_code
_entity_poly.pdbx_strand_id
1 'polypeptide(L)'
;MSSKSNFILMAEYNKWMNASIYSAASNLSSEELAKDRGAFFGSIIGTLNHILVADIIWLKRFATHSKTFTALDSLASKPKPEKLDSLLFSELALLKQERVSLDNTILNFVNQLSEGILASNLNYQNMRGVSYSKCFAHLLLHFFNHQTHHRGQVSTLLSQLSV
;
A
#
# COMPACT_ATOMS: atom_id res chain seq x y z
N MET A 1 11.04 -18.40 -14.27
CA MET A 1 10.93 -17.05 -13.64
C MET A 1 10.96 -17.29 -12.15
N SER A 2 11.80 -16.60 -11.37
CA SER A 2 11.86 -16.80 -9.92
C SER A 2 10.68 -16.11 -9.24
N SER A 3 10.30 -16.54 -8.02
CA SER A 3 9.23 -15.85 -7.25
C SER A 3 9.57 -14.39 -7.00
N LYS A 4 10.86 -14.10 -6.75
CA LYS A 4 11.37 -12.73 -6.59
C LYS A 4 11.08 -11.85 -7.83
N SER A 5 11.33 -12.36 -9.06
CA SER A 5 11.09 -11.57 -10.28
C SER A 5 9.62 -11.20 -10.47
N ASN A 6 8.70 -12.05 -10.03
CA ASN A 6 7.26 -11.73 -10.05
C ASN A 6 6.93 -10.58 -9.09
N PHE A 7 7.51 -10.55 -7.89
CA PHE A 7 7.28 -9.46 -6.92
C PHE A 7 7.91 -8.14 -7.39
N ILE A 8 9.05 -8.17 -8.08
CA ILE A 8 9.62 -6.96 -8.71
C ILE A 8 8.64 -6.41 -9.75
N LEU A 9 8.14 -7.25 -10.65
CA LEU A 9 7.16 -6.85 -11.66
C LEU A 9 5.87 -6.29 -11.02
N MET A 10 5.37 -6.92 -9.94
CA MET A 10 4.20 -6.43 -9.21
C MET A 10 4.46 -5.05 -8.58
N ALA A 11 5.65 -4.80 -8.05
CA ALA A 11 6.01 -3.52 -7.47
C ALA A 11 6.12 -2.40 -8.53
N GLU A 12 6.71 -2.71 -9.70
CA GLU A 12 6.78 -1.79 -10.84
C GLU A 12 5.37 -1.44 -11.36
N TYR A 13 4.53 -2.44 -11.56
CA TYR A 13 3.13 -2.27 -11.93
C TYR A 13 2.37 -1.43 -10.91
N ASN A 14 2.57 -1.72 -9.62
CA ASN A 14 1.94 -0.97 -8.53
C ASN A 14 2.29 0.51 -8.57
N LYS A 15 3.57 0.84 -8.71
CA LYS A 15 4.05 2.22 -8.84
C LYS A 15 3.45 2.92 -10.05
N TRP A 16 3.43 2.26 -11.20
CA TRP A 16 2.85 2.81 -12.43
C TRP A 16 1.36 3.09 -12.27
N MET A 17 0.59 2.14 -11.73
CA MET A 17 -0.85 2.30 -11.51
C MET A 17 -1.17 3.37 -10.47
N ASN A 18 -0.37 3.49 -9.40
CA ASN A 18 -0.53 4.57 -8.44
C ASN A 18 -0.32 5.93 -9.10
N ALA A 19 0.74 6.09 -9.91
CA ALA A 19 0.99 7.33 -10.64
C ALA A 19 -0.22 7.71 -11.53
N SER A 20 -0.79 6.74 -12.25
CA SER A 20 -1.97 6.94 -13.11
C SER A 20 -3.21 7.37 -12.31
N ILE A 21 -3.53 6.66 -11.22
CA ILE A 21 -4.68 6.96 -10.36
C ILE A 21 -4.56 8.36 -9.73
N TYR A 22 -3.39 8.71 -9.20
CA TYR A 22 -3.17 10.03 -8.60
C TYR A 22 -3.16 11.16 -9.64
N SER A 23 -2.73 10.87 -10.87
CA SER A 23 -2.82 11.82 -11.99
C SER A 23 -4.28 12.10 -12.34
N ALA A 24 -5.10 11.06 -12.48
CA ALA A 24 -6.54 11.20 -12.73
C ALA A 24 -7.23 11.96 -11.58
N ALA A 25 -6.99 11.55 -10.33
CA ALA A 25 -7.57 12.21 -9.15
C ALA A 25 -7.19 13.70 -9.05
N SER A 26 -6.03 14.11 -9.59
CA SER A 26 -5.57 15.52 -9.57
C SER A 26 -6.44 16.46 -10.45
N ASN A 27 -7.33 15.92 -11.29
CA ASN A 27 -8.29 16.71 -12.05
C ASN A 27 -9.55 17.08 -11.25
N LEU A 28 -9.70 16.56 -10.03
CA LEU A 28 -10.85 16.82 -9.18
C LEU A 28 -10.53 17.87 -8.12
N SER A 29 -11.55 18.63 -7.71
CA SER A 29 -11.44 19.54 -6.58
C SER A 29 -11.30 18.77 -5.26
N SER A 30 -10.79 19.43 -4.22
CA SER A 30 -10.69 18.85 -2.88
C SER A 30 -12.08 18.44 -2.34
N GLU A 31 -13.13 19.18 -2.66
CA GLU A 31 -14.50 18.86 -2.31
C GLU A 31 -14.95 17.55 -2.98
N GLU A 32 -14.72 17.40 -4.29
CA GLU A 32 -15.08 16.19 -5.03
C GLU A 32 -14.31 14.96 -4.53
N LEU A 33 -13.03 15.12 -4.18
CA LEU A 33 -12.20 14.05 -3.62
C LEU A 33 -12.69 13.59 -2.24
N ALA A 34 -13.19 14.52 -1.41
CA ALA A 34 -13.65 14.26 -0.05
C ALA A 34 -15.13 13.87 0.04
N LYS A 35 -15.91 14.08 -1.03
CA LYS A 35 -17.35 13.81 -1.05
C LYS A 35 -17.62 12.33 -0.78
N ASP A 36 -18.54 12.07 0.15
CA ASP A 36 -19.02 10.71 0.40
C ASP A 36 -19.79 10.20 -0.83
N ARG A 37 -19.35 9.04 -1.32
CA ARG A 37 -19.90 8.38 -2.50
C ARG A 37 -20.51 7.02 -2.18
N GLY A 38 -20.74 6.71 -0.90
CA GLY A 38 -21.24 5.42 -0.45
C GLY A 38 -20.24 4.29 -0.63
N ALA A 39 -18.95 4.59 -0.88
CA ALA A 39 -17.89 3.59 -0.93
C ALA A 39 -17.52 3.12 0.48
N PHE A 40 -16.87 1.94 0.63
CA PHE A 40 -16.51 1.39 1.94
C PHE A 40 -15.69 2.37 2.81
N PHE A 41 -14.79 3.14 2.20
CA PHE A 41 -14.01 4.20 2.85
C PHE A 41 -14.57 5.60 2.57
N GLY A 42 -15.85 5.70 2.26
CA GLY A 42 -16.62 6.93 2.05
C GLY A 42 -16.29 7.63 0.74
N SER A 43 -15.04 8.00 0.51
CA SER A 43 -14.62 8.90 -0.56
C SER A 43 -13.38 8.41 -1.31
N ILE A 44 -13.03 9.11 -2.41
CA ILE A 44 -11.80 8.87 -3.17
C ILE A 44 -10.58 9.08 -2.26
N ILE A 45 -10.51 10.23 -1.57
CA ILE A 45 -9.37 10.51 -0.68
C ILE A 45 -9.31 9.54 0.50
N GLY A 46 -10.46 9.10 1.03
CA GLY A 46 -10.54 8.08 2.08
C GLY A 46 -9.99 6.73 1.62
N THR A 47 -10.35 6.29 0.40
CA THR A 47 -9.86 5.02 -0.15
C THR A 47 -8.35 5.08 -0.47
N LEU A 48 -7.85 6.20 -1.00
CA LEU A 48 -6.42 6.40 -1.25
C LEU A 48 -5.60 6.41 0.07
N ASN A 49 -6.13 7.04 1.13
CA ASN A 49 -5.53 6.98 2.46
C ASN A 49 -5.51 5.54 3.00
N HIS A 50 -6.61 4.78 2.84
CA HIS A 50 -6.67 3.39 3.28
C HIS A 50 -5.58 2.53 2.63
N ILE A 51 -5.33 2.69 1.33
CA ILE A 51 -4.25 1.97 0.64
C ILE A 51 -2.91 2.31 1.29
N LEU A 52 -2.62 3.59 1.53
CA LEU A 52 -1.37 4.03 2.16
C LEU A 52 -1.22 3.48 3.59
N VAL A 53 -2.29 3.56 4.39
CA VAL A 53 -2.37 3.05 5.76
C VAL A 53 -2.05 1.56 5.82
N ALA A 54 -2.71 0.77 4.97
CA ALA A 54 -2.52 -0.67 4.92
C ALA A 54 -1.09 -1.04 4.49
N ASP A 55 -0.54 -0.31 3.51
CA ASP A 55 0.84 -0.51 3.06
C ASP A 55 1.85 -0.23 4.18
N ILE A 56 1.70 0.86 4.91
CA ILE A 56 2.56 1.19 6.06
C ILE A 56 2.49 0.08 7.11
N ILE A 57 1.29 -0.41 7.44
CA ILE A 57 1.11 -1.48 8.42
C ILE A 57 1.81 -2.75 7.98
N TRP A 58 1.65 -3.16 6.72
CA TRP A 58 2.27 -4.38 6.20
C TRP A 58 3.78 -4.26 6.08
N LEU A 59 4.30 -3.15 5.57
CA LEU A 59 5.74 -2.93 5.44
C LEU A 59 6.43 -2.89 6.80
N LYS A 60 5.79 -2.32 7.84
CA LYS A 60 6.29 -2.40 9.21
C LYS A 60 6.34 -3.84 9.74
N ARG A 61 5.36 -4.70 9.39
CA ARG A 61 5.41 -6.13 9.73
C ARG A 61 6.53 -6.82 8.95
N PHE A 62 6.69 -6.54 7.67
CA PHE A 62 7.77 -7.12 6.85
C PHE A 62 9.15 -6.72 7.37
N ALA A 63 9.32 -5.50 7.84
CA ALA A 63 10.58 -5.03 8.43
C ALA A 63 11.04 -5.86 9.64
N THR A 64 10.13 -6.51 10.36
CA THR A 64 10.50 -7.37 11.50
C THR A 64 11.03 -8.75 11.08
N HIS A 65 10.87 -9.12 9.82
CA HIS A 65 11.19 -10.48 9.35
C HIS A 65 12.68 -10.71 9.09
N SER A 66 13.38 -9.70 8.59
CA SER A 66 14.81 -9.81 8.31
C SER A 66 15.51 -8.47 8.48
N LYS A 67 16.68 -8.51 9.12
CA LYS A 67 17.58 -7.35 9.21
C LYS A 67 18.18 -6.93 7.87
N THR A 68 18.04 -7.75 6.83
CA THR A 68 18.52 -7.43 5.48
C THR A 68 17.59 -6.47 4.74
N PHE A 69 16.40 -6.19 5.27
CA PHE A 69 15.42 -5.27 4.69
C PHE A 69 15.71 -3.81 5.04
N THR A 70 16.92 -3.35 4.75
CA THR A 70 17.36 -1.98 5.05
C THR A 70 16.54 -0.91 4.32
N ALA A 71 15.91 -1.25 3.19
CA ALA A 71 14.97 -0.37 2.52
C ALA A 71 13.76 0.03 3.39
N LEU A 72 13.43 -0.77 4.40
CA LEU A 72 12.31 -0.53 5.31
C LEU A 72 12.70 0.24 6.58
N ASP A 73 13.99 0.54 6.80
CA ASP A 73 14.47 1.22 8.02
C ASP A 73 13.84 2.60 8.19
N SER A 74 13.59 3.32 7.10
CA SER A 74 12.93 4.64 7.13
C SER A 74 11.50 4.59 7.69
N LEU A 75 10.86 3.41 7.70
CA LEU A 75 9.52 3.24 8.26
C LEU A 75 9.53 3.11 9.78
N ALA A 76 10.68 2.85 10.41
CA ALA A 76 10.79 2.72 11.86
C ALA A 76 10.36 4.01 12.57
N SER A 77 10.73 5.17 12.02
CA SER A 77 10.38 6.50 12.55
C SER A 77 8.95 6.95 12.26
N LYS A 78 8.26 6.32 11.29
CA LYS A 78 6.88 6.66 10.99
C LYS A 78 5.94 6.08 12.06
N PRO A 79 4.95 6.86 12.54
CA PRO A 79 3.96 6.34 13.47
C PRO A 79 3.19 5.18 12.81
N LYS A 80 2.82 4.19 13.62
CA LYS A 80 1.93 3.11 13.16
C LYS A 80 0.51 3.66 13.12
N PRO A 81 -0.21 3.54 11.99
CA PRO A 81 -1.60 3.94 11.93
C PRO A 81 -2.45 3.18 12.96
N GLU A 82 -3.33 3.88 13.66
CA GLU A 82 -4.17 3.30 14.71
C GLU A 82 -5.37 2.53 14.15
N LYS A 83 -5.92 3.00 13.02
CA LYS A 83 -7.10 2.42 12.37
C LYS A 83 -6.87 2.29 10.87
N LEU A 84 -7.58 1.34 10.25
CA LEU A 84 -7.51 1.10 8.80
C LEU A 84 -8.13 2.22 7.96
N ASP A 85 -9.03 3.01 8.55
CA ASP A 85 -9.72 4.15 7.95
C ASP A 85 -9.13 5.50 8.38
N SER A 86 -7.92 5.51 8.94
CA SER A 86 -7.22 6.75 9.33
C SER A 86 -7.00 7.64 8.11
N LEU A 87 -7.42 8.89 8.20
CA LEU A 87 -7.12 9.92 7.22
C LEU A 87 -5.78 10.56 7.57
N LEU A 88 -4.68 10.03 7.00
CA LEU A 88 -3.33 10.55 7.27
C LEU A 88 -3.09 11.89 6.59
N PHE A 89 -3.67 12.08 5.41
CA PHE A 89 -3.55 13.30 4.60
C PHE A 89 -4.91 13.66 4.01
N SER A 90 -5.39 14.86 4.31
CA SER A 90 -6.61 15.43 3.71
C SER A 90 -6.36 16.04 2.34
N GLU A 91 -5.10 16.41 2.04
CA GLU A 91 -4.69 17.03 0.78
C GLU A 91 -4.09 15.98 -0.15
N LEU A 92 -4.61 15.90 -1.39
CA LEU A 92 -4.14 14.94 -2.40
C LEU A 92 -2.65 15.13 -2.73
N ALA A 93 -2.15 16.36 -2.75
CA ALA A 93 -0.76 16.65 -3.06
C ALA A 93 0.20 16.02 -2.04
N LEU A 94 -0.10 16.12 -0.75
CA LEU A 94 0.69 15.53 0.33
C LEU A 94 0.58 14.00 0.32
N LEU A 95 -0.63 13.47 0.11
CA LEU A 95 -0.88 12.04 -0.01
C LEU A 95 -0.11 11.44 -1.21
N LYS A 96 -0.09 12.13 -2.36
CA LYS A 96 0.68 11.76 -3.55
C LYS A 96 2.18 11.73 -3.28
N GLN A 97 2.70 12.73 -2.60
CA GLN A 97 4.12 12.80 -2.24
C GLN A 97 4.53 11.61 -1.37
N GLU A 98 3.73 11.30 -0.36
CA GLU A 98 3.97 10.14 0.50
C GLU A 98 3.83 8.81 -0.27
N ARG A 99 2.85 8.70 -1.18
CA ARG A 99 2.68 7.53 -2.05
C ARG A 99 3.91 7.29 -2.93
N VAL A 100 4.44 8.31 -3.57
CA VAL A 100 5.65 8.21 -4.41
C VAL A 100 6.85 7.74 -3.59
N SER A 101 7.02 8.29 -2.39
CA SER A 101 8.08 7.87 -1.46
C SER A 101 7.94 6.38 -1.09
N LEU A 102 6.72 5.95 -0.77
CA LEU A 102 6.45 4.57 -0.36
C LEU A 102 6.58 3.57 -1.52
N ASP A 103 6.20 3.95 -2.75
CA ASP A 103 6.40 3.13 -3.94
C ASP A 103 7.88 2.87 -4.23
N ASN A 104 8.73 3.88 -4.05
CA ASN A 104 10.18 3.71 -4.16
C ASN A 104 10.73 2.79 -3.05
N THR A 105 10.23 2.92 -1.84
CA THR A 105 10.56 2.02 -0.72
C THR A 105 10.16 0.58 -1.03
N ILE A 106 8.97 0.34 -1.58
CA ILE A 106 8.49 -0.99 -1.99
C ILE A 106 9.40 -1.58 -3.07
N LEU A 107 9.77 -0.81 -4.10
CA LEU A 107 10.69 -1.26 -5.14
C LEU A 107 12.05 -1.68 -4.58
N ASN A 108 12.62 -0.86 -3.69
CA ASN A 108 13.90 -1.17 -3.06
C ASN A 108 13.79 -2.41 -2.16
N PHE A 109 12.70 -2.55 -1.43
CA PHE A 109 12.42 -3.69 -0.57
C PHE A 109 12.32 -5.02 -1.36
N VAL A 110 11.54 -5.07 -2.45
CA VAL A 110 11.40 -6.31 -3.22
C VAL A 110 12.72 -6.75 -3.88
N ASN A 111 13.63 -5.81 -4.16
CA ASN A 111 14.97 -6.13 -4.62
C ASN A 111 15.85 -6.81 -3.55
N GLN A 112 15.53 -6.65 -2.27
CA GLN A 112 16.22 -7.30 -1.13
C GLN A 112 15.68 -8.70 -0.81
N LEU A 113 14.62 -9.14 -1.48
CA LEU A 113 14.05 -10.49 -1.30
C LEU A 113 15.00 -11.58 -1.79
N SER A 114 14.93 -12.74 -1.12
CA SER A 114 15.56 -13.98 -1.58
C SER A 114 14.53 -15.10 -1.58
N GLU A 115 14.77 -16.16 -2.38
CA GLU A 115 13.87 -17.33 -2.41
C GLU A 115 13.73 -17.99 -1.04
N GLY A 116 14.81 -18.01 -0.24
CA GLY A 116 14.77 -18.55 1.13
C GLY A 116 13.86 -17.73 2.05
N ILE A 117 13.90 -16.40 1.96
CA ILE A 117 13.00 -15.53 2.70
C ILE A 117 11.55 -15.72 2.25
N LEU A 118 11.31 -15.79 0.94
CA LEU A 118 9.97 -15.99 0.38
C LEU A 118 9.32 -17.30 0.84
N ALA A 119 10.12 -18.36 1.01
CA ALA A 119 9.64 -19.66 1.49
C ALA A 119 9.47 -19.73 3.02
N SER A 120 9.99 -18.79 3.79
CA SER A 120 9.91 -18.77 5.24
C SER A 120 8.59 -18.21 5.76
N ASN A 121 8.30 -18.37 7.05
CA ASN A 121 7.10 -17.85 7.69
C ASN A 121 7.38 -16.56 8.44
N LEU A 122 6.58 -15.51 8.20
CA LEU A 122 6.52 -14.34 9.05
C LEU A 122 5.56 -14.57 10.22
N ASN A 123 6.05 -14.33 11.43
CA ASN A 123 5.23 -14.27 12.64
C ASN A 123 4.82 -12.82 12.89
N TYR A 124 3.54 -12.55 13.00
CA TYR A 124 3.02 -11.19 13.21
C TYR A 124 1.73 -11.19 14.01
N GLN A 125 1.35 -10.03 14.52
CA GLN A 125 0.04 -9.81 15.12
C GLN A 125 -0.81 -8.91 14.21
N ASN A 126 -2.12 -9.22 14.15
CA ASN A 126 -3.07 -8.31 13.54
C ASN A 126 -3.34 -7.10 14.47
N MET A 127 -4.18 -6.17 14.02
CA MET A 127 -4.50 -4.97 14.83
C MET A 127 -5.31 -5.28 16.11
N ARG A 128 -5.87 -6.50 16.22
CA ARG A 128 -6.58 -6.98 17.43
C ARG A 128 -5.66 -7.77 18.37
N GLY A 129 -4.35 -7.83 18.10
CA GLY A 129 -3.38 -8.57 18.91
C GLY A 129 -3.35 -10.08 18.66
N VAL A 130 -4.13 -10.61 17.71
CA VAL A 130 -4.13 -12.04 17.37
C VAL A 130 -2.86 -12.38 16.58
N SER A 131 -2.13 -13.41 17.05
CA SER A 131 -0.89 -13.88 16.43
C SER A 131 -1.15 -14.80 15.24
N TYR A 132 -0.32 -14.65 14.22
CA TYR A 132 -0.31 -15.46 13.00
C TYR A 132 1.11 -15.85 12.60
N SER A 133 1.22 -17.03 11.96
CA SER A 133 2.43 -17.47 11.26
C SER A 133 2.02 -17.85 9.84
N LYS A 134 2.53 -17.13 8.85
CA LYS A 134 2.13 -17.29 7.44
C LYS A 134 3.34 -17.22 6.52
N CYS A 135 3.32 -18.00 5.44
CA CYS A 135 4.34 -17.95 4.40
C CYS A 135 4.49 -16.52 3.87
N PHE A 136 5.74 -16.04 3.84
CA PHE A 136 6.06 -14.65 3.49
C PHE A 136 5.63 -14.31 2.06
N ALA A 137 5.82 -15.22 1.10
CA ALA A 137 5.37 -15.02 -0.28
C ALA A 137 3.83 -14.84 -0.37
N HIS A 138 3.04 -15.58 0.43
CA HIS A 138 1.59 -15.43 0.45
C HIS A 138 1.17 -14.08 1.03
N LEU A 139 1.91 -13.57 2.01
CA LEU A 139 1.64 -12.23 2.57
C LEU A 139 1.98 -11.12 1.57
N LEU A 140 3.04 -11.29 0.76
CA LEU A 140 3.35 -10.36 -0.34
C LEU A 140 2.29 -10.39 -1.43
N LEU A 141 1.77 -11.57 -1.81
CA LEU A 141 0.64 -11.68 -2.74
C LEU A 141 -0.59 -10.96 -2.18
N HIS A 142 -0.91 -11.17 -0.89
CA HIS A 142 -1.99 -10.43 -0.25
C HIS A 142 -1.76 -8.91 -0.31
N PHE A 143 -0.56 -8.44 0.00
CA PHE A 143 -0.18 -7.03 -0.01
C PHE A 143 -0.43 -6.38 -1.38
N PHE A 144 0.03 -6.98 -2.47
CA PHE A 144 -0.17 -6.43 -3.81
C PHE A 144 -1.62 -6.55 -4.31
N ASN A 145 -2.29 -7.67 -4.00
CA ASN A 145 -3.71 -7.85 -4.36
C ASN A 145 -4.62 -6.88 -3.61
N HIS A 146 -4.32 -6.57 -2.36
CA HIS A 146 -5.05 -5.56 -1.58
C HIS A 146 -4.98 -4.19 -2.26
N GLN A 147 -3.79 -3.76 -2.69
CA GLN A 147 -3.61 -2.50 -3.41
C GLN A 147 -4.40 -2.50 -4.73
N THR A 148 -4.33 -3.59 -5.50
CA THR A 148 -5.06 -3.73 -6.77
C THR A 148 -6.57 -3.67 -6.56
N HIS A 149 -7.09 -4.34 -5.51
CA HIS A 149 -8.51 -4.32 -5.16
C HIS A 149 -9.01 -2.90 -4.87
N HIS A 150 -8.32 -2.17 -4.00
CA HIS A 150 -8.75 -0.82 -3.63
C HIS A 150 -8.50 0.23 -4.72
N ARG A 151 -7.46 0.08 -5.54
CA ARG A 151 -7.32 0.90 -6.76
C ARG A 151 -8.47 0.68 -7.74
N GLY A 152 -8.98 -0.55 -7.87
CA GLY A 152 -10.19 -0.84 -8.63
C GLY A 152 -11.40 -0.05 -8.15
N GLN A 153 -11.57 0.08 -6.83
CA GLN A 153 -12.63 0.91 -6.24
C GLN A 153 -12.42 2.39 -6.59
N VAL A 154 -11.19 2.92 -6.45
CA VAL A 154 -10.89 4.32 -6.81
C VAL A 154 -11.14 4.56 -8.30
N SER A 155 -10.68 3.68 -9.19
CA SER A 155 -10.89 3.85 -10.64
C SER A 155 -12.37 3.85 -11.02
N THR A 156 -13.19 3.04 -10.35
CA THR A 156 -14.65 3.07 -10.54
C THR A 156 -15.24 4.41 -10.13
N LEU A 157 -14.84 4.96 -8.98
CA LEU A 157 -15.31 6.27 -8.51
C LEU A 157 -14.89 7.40 -9.44
N LEU A 158 -13.65 7.36 -9.96
CA LEU A 158 -13.14 8.33 -10.94
C LEU A 158 -13.93 8.26 -12.27
N SER A 159 -14.17 7.04 -12.79
CA SER A 159 -14.95 6.85 -14.02
C SER A 159 -16.36 7.39 -13.91
N GLN A 160 -17.00 7.29 -12.75
CA GLN A 160 -18.34 7.88 -12.50
C GLN A 160 -18.33 9.41 -12.57
N LEU A 161 -17.16 10.03 -12.48
CA LEU A 161 -16.93 11.47 -12.58
C LEU A 161 -16.36 11.89 -13.94
N SER A 162 -16.31 10.97 -14.90
CA SER A 162 -15.75 11.20 -16.25
C SER A 162 -14.27 11.61 -16.24
N VAL A 163 -13.50 11.06 -15.28
CA VAL A 163 -12.06 11.31 -15.12
C VAL A 163 -11.28 10.02 -15.41
#